data_164cf78e07dd73ffccaf8a2947f9544e
#
_entry.id   164cf78e07dd73ffccaf8a2947f9544e
#
_cell.length_a   1.000
_cell.length_b   1.000
_cell.length_c   1.000
_cell.angle_alpha   90.00
_cell.angle_beta   90.00
_cell.angle_gamma   90.00
#
_symmetry.space_group_name_H-M   'P 1'
#
loop_
_entity.id
_entity.type
_entity.pdbx_description
1 polymer ?
#
loop_
_entity_poly.entity_id
_entity_poly.type
_entity_poly.pdbx_seq_one_letter_code
_entity_poly.pdbx_strand_id
1 'polypeptide(L)'
;FGTDLSKQASIEPDNVPFIVKKCTNEVEKRGMDFEGIYRKSGRTLLMKILIGIFSKGDDPDLSEEGEFSEITIITSVLKQYFRELPVAVIPPDAYSKLTELITADEKDLNILEIKKCIDSLEISHYNTLKYITRHLIKVSEYSSVNLMNIKNLAVVFGPTLIGSNEICPEVDFSSTGIKVKIISVILENADTIFPDDK
;
A
#
# COMPACT_ATOMS: atom_id res chain seq x y z
N PHE A 1 7.30 -2.47 -13.42
CA PHE A 1 7.95 -2.71 -12.13
C PHE A 1 9.32 -2.04 -12.11
N GLY A 2 9.80 -1.62 -10.93
CA GLY A 2 11.09 -0.94 -10.79
C GLY A 2 11.18 0.44 -11.46
N THR A 3 10.08 1.01 -11.89
CA THR A 3 10.00 2.35 -12.49
C THR A 3 9.46 3.34 -11.47
N ASP A 4 9.97 4.57 -11.55
CA ASP A 4 9.54 5.66 -10.67
C ASP A 4 8.02 5.84 -10.64
N LEU A 5 7.47 6.04 -9.42
CA LEU A 5 6.02 6.14 -9.20
C LEU A 5 5.43 7.32 -9.96
N SER A 6 6.11 8.48 -9.92
CA SER A 6 5.61 9.70 -10.54
C SER A 6 5.54 9.58 -12.06
N LYS A 7 6.51 8.90 -12.68
CA LYS A 7 6.48 8.61 -14.13
C LYS A 7 5.33 7.70 -14.53
N GLN A 8 5.00 6.70 -13.70
CA GLN A 8 3.90 5.79 -13.99
C GLN A 8 2.55 6.43 -13.73
N ALA A 9 2.44 7.21 -12.64
CA ALA A 9 1.21 7.85 -12.25
C ALA A 9 0.83 9.04 -13.14
N SER A 10 1.82 9.78 -13.68
CA SER A 10 1.58 10.99 -14.50
C SER A 10 0.82 10.75 -15.80
N ILE A 11 0.75 9.52 -16.30
CA ILE A 11 -0.05 9.17 -17.47
C ILE A 11 -1.52 8.90 -17.13
N GLU A 12 -1.83 8.80 -15.84
CA GLU A 12 -3.18 8.57 -15.35
C GLU A 12 -3.84 9.88 -14.91
N PRO A 13 -5.13 10.09 -15.18
CA PRO A 13 -5.80 11.36 -14.88
C PRO A 13 -5.88 11.67 -13.38
N ASP A 14 -5.84 10.65 -12.53
CA ASP A 14 -5.91 10.74 -11.08
C ASP A 14 -4.54 10.61 -10.38
N ASN A 15 -3.46 10.52 -11.15
CA ASN A 15 -2.10 10.29 -10.66
C ASN A 15 -1.98 9.04 -9.75
N VAL A 16 -2.74 7.98 -10.05
CA VAL A 16 -2.64 6.66 -9.40
C VAL A 16 -2.28 5.62 -10.46
N PRO A 17 -1.21 4.82 -10.31
CA PRO A 17 -0.80 3.86 -11.32
C PRO A 17 -1.89 2.85 -11.67
N PHE A 18 -2.03 2.54 -12.96
CA PHE A 18 -3.02 1.59 -13.49
C PHE A 18 -3.02 0.25 -12.75
N ILE A 19 -1.84 -0.34 -12.50
CA ILE A 19 -1.72 -1.61 -11.78
C ILE A 19 -2.33 -1.55 -10.37
N VAL A 20 -2.19 -0.42 -9.67
CA VAL A 20 -2.77 -0.26 -8.32
C VAL A 20 -4.29 -0.31 -8.41
N LYS A 21 -4.87 0.48 -9.32
CA LYS A 21 -6.33 0.51 -9.53
C LYS A 21 -6.86 -0.85 -9.97
N LYS A 22 -6.20 -1.49 -10.94
CA LYS A 22 -6.66 -2.77 -11.48
C LYS A 22 -6.65 -3.88 -10.42
N CYS A 23 -5.57 -4.01 -9.65
CA CYS A 23 -5.47 -5.03 -8.62
C CYS A 23 -6.46 -4.79 -7.46
N THR A 24 -6.59 -3.55 -6.98
CA THR A 24 -7.52 -3.23 -5.89
C THR A 24 -8.97 -3.39 -6.30
N ASN A 25 -9.34 -2.98 -7.51
CA ASN A 25 -10.69 -3.17 -8.04
C ASN A 25 -11.08 -4.66 -8.09
N GLU A 26 -10.15 -5.53 -8.47
CA GLU A 26 -10.43 -6.97 -8.50
C GLU A 26 -10.55 -7.55 -7.07
N VAL A 27 -9.74 -7.06 -6.12
CA VAL A 27 -9.91 -7.42 -4.70
C VAL A 27 -11.28 -6.94 -4.18
N GLU A 28 -11.68 -5.70 -4.47
CA GLU A 28 -12.99 -5.17 -4.05
C GLU A 28 -14.17 -5.94 -4.66
N LYS A 29 -13.99 -6.46 -5.87
CA LYS A 29 -15.03 -7.22 -6.58
C LYS A 29 -15.23 -8.64 -6.01
N ARG A 30 -14.17 -9.35 -5.64
CA ARG A 30 -14.25 -10.79 -5.29
C ARG A 30 -13.30 -11.27 -4.19
N GLY A 31 -12.57 -10.39 -3.53
CA GLY A 31 -11.56 -10.77 -2.54
C GLY A 31 -11.83 -10.29 -1.12
N MET A 32 -12.89 -9.53 -0.89
CA MET A 32 -13.14 -8.87 0.39
C MET A 32 -13.41 -9.85 1.54
N ASP A 33 -14.00 -10.99 1.27
CA ASP A 33 -14.31 -12.07 2.20
C ASP A 33 -13.22 -13.15 2.28
N PHE A 34 -12.16 -13.04 1.48
CA PHE A 34 -11.08 -14.04 1.45
C PHE A 34 -10.26 -13.98 2.74
N GLU A 35 -10.28 -15.07 3.54
CA GLU A 35 -9.54 -15.18 4.80
C GLU A 35 -8.03 -14.97 4.59
N GLY A 36 -7.47 -13.97 5.27
CA GLY A 36 -6.05 -13.61 5.18
C GLY A 36 -5.68 -12.92 3.88
N ILE A 37 -6.65 -12.21 3.24
CA ILE A 37 -6.36 -11.35 2.09
C ILE A 37 -5.14 -10.47 2.37
N TYR A 38 -4.25 -10.29 1.40
CA TYR A 38 -2.94 -9.64 1.53
C TYR A 38 -1.90 -10.37 2.40
N ARG A 39 -2.28 -11.17 3.39
CA ARG A 39 -1.36 -11.93 4.24
C ARG A 39 -0.89 -13.22 3.55
N LYS A 40 -1.82 -13.93 2.89
CA LYS A 40 -1.51 -15.15 2.15
C LYS A 40 -0.80 -14.81 0.84
N SER A 41 0.18 -15.63 0.45
CA SER A 41 0.96 -15.44 -0.78
C SER A 41 0.39 -16.24 -1.94
N GLY A 42 0.48 -15.67 -3.15
CA GLY A 42 0.13 -16.36 -4.39
C GLY A 42 1.25 -17.27 -4.92
N ARG A 43 0.94 -18.03 -5.96
CA ARG A 43 1.90 -18.92 -6.64
C ARG A 43 2.96 -18.11 -7.37
N THR A 44 4.22 -18.30 -7.01
CA THR A 44 5.36 -17.53 -7.54
C THR A 44 5.45 -17.54 -9.05
N LEU A 45 5.17 -18.67 -9.72
CA LEU A 45 5.23 -18.77 -11.17
C LEU A 45 4.20 -17.84 -11.83
N LEU A 46 2.94 -17.89 -11.40
CA LEU A 46 1.88 -17.05 -11.94
C LEU A 46 2.09 -15.58 -11.61
N MET A 47 2.65 -15.26 -10.44
CA MET A 47 3.07 -13.89 -10.11
C MET A 47 4.09 -13.36 -11.13
N LYS A 48 5.12 -14.14 -11.48
CA LYS A 48 6.14 -13.74 -12.47
C LYS A 48 5.55 -13.50 -13.85
N ILE A 49 4.61 -14.35 -14.28
CA ILE A 49 3.91 -14.18 -15.55
C ILE A 49 3.09 -12.88 -15.53
N LEU A 50 2.30 -12.66 -14.49
CA LEU A 50 1.46 -11.47 -14.36
C LEU A 50 2.30 -10.17 -14.29
N ILE A 51 3.42 -10.18 -13.56
CA ILE A 51 4.40 -9.09 -13.54
C ILE A 51 4.94 -8.81 -14.94
N GLY A 52 5.26 -9.86 -15.70
CA GLY A 52 5.75 -9.74 -17.07
C GLY A 52 4.73 -9.07 -18.00
N ILE A 53 3.44 -9.37 -17.85
CA ILE A 53 2.34 -8.74 -18.63
C ILE A 53 2.24 -7.25 -18.28
N PHE A 54 2.11 -6.91 -16.99
CA PHE A 54 2.06 -5.51 -16.56
C PHE A 54 3.31 -4.70 -16.96
N SER A 55 4.50 -5.33 -16.93
CA SER A 55 5.76 -4.66 -17.28
C SER A 55 5.87 -4.31 -18.77
N LYS A 56 5.10 -4.99 -19.62
CA LYS A 56 4.98 -4.66 -21.05
C LYS A 56 3.94 -3.56 -21.31
N GLY A 57 3.17 -3.16 -20.30
CA GLY A 57 2.07 -2.21 -20.45
C GLY A 57 0.76 -2.85 -20.93
N ASP A 58 0.70 -4.17 -20.93
CA ASP A 58 -0.51 -4.90 -21.32
C ASP A 58 -1.55 -4.88 -20.18
N ASP A 59 -2.82 -5.08 -20.54
CA ASP A 59 -3.96 -5.17 -19.63
C ASP A 59 -4.37 -6.64 -19.42
N PRO A 60 -3.90 -7.31 -18.33
CA PRO A 60 -4.23 -8.70 -18.08
C PRO A 60 -5.69 -8.90 -17.66
N ASP A 61 -6.26 -10.05 -18.02
CA ASP A 61 -7.52 -10.51 -17.44
C ASP A 61 -7.27 -11.06 -16.02
N LEU A 62 -7.84 -10.39 -15.02
CA LEU A 62 -7.74 -10.77 -13.60
C LEU A 62 -9.02 -11.45 -13.09
N SER A 63 -9.98 -11.76 -13.95
CA SER A 63 -11.26 -12.37 -13.58
C SER A 63 -11.10 -13.77 -12.98
N GLU A 64 -12.17 -14.29 -12.38
CA GLU A 64 -12.22 -15.66 -11.85
C GLU A 64 -12.09 -16.73 -12.93
N GLU A 65 -12.43 -16.40 -14.18
CA GLU A 65 -12.35 -17.31 -15.32
C GLU A 65 -10.96 -17.28 -16.00
N GLY A 66 -10.11 -16.30 -15.62
CA GLY A 66 -8.79 -16.11 -16.20
C GLY A 66 -7.70 -16.98 -15.58
N GLU A 67 -6.49 -16.89 -16.16
CA GLU A 67 -5.28 -17.59 -15.67
C GLU A 67 -4.91 -17.17 -14.25
N PHE A 68 -5.26 -15.94 -13.85
CA PHE A 68 -4.95 -15.36 -12.54
C PHE A 68 -6.15 -15.40 -11.58
N SER A 69 -6.96 -16.47 -11.66
CA SER A 69 -8.19 -16.65 -10.86
C SER A 69 -7.96 -16.61 -9.34
N GLU A 70 -6.77 -16.99 -8.83
CA GLU A 70 -6.45 -16.94 -7.41
C GLU A 70 -6.18 -15.49 -6.96
N ILE A 71 -7.04 -14.94 -6.12
CA ILE A 71 -6.92 -13.56 -5.62
C ILE A 71 -5.57 -13.29 -4.92
N THR A 72 -4.94 -14.31 -4.33
CA THR A 72 -3.64 -14.21 -3.68
C THR A 72 -2.50 -13.88 -4.64
N ILE A 73 -2.63 -14.23 -5.93
CA ILE A 73 -1.66 -13.86 -6.97
C ILE A 73 -1.72 -12.34 -7.16
N ILE A 74 -2.93 -11.79 -7.31
CA ILE A 74 -3.17 -10.37 -7.55
C ILE A 74 -2.67 -9.53 -6.38
N THR A 75 -3.02 -9.92 -5.13
CA THR A 75 -2.56 -9.21 -3.92
C THR A 75 -1.05 -9.28 -3.73
N SER A 76 -0.44 -10.40 -4.11
CA SER A 76 1.02 -10.57 -4.01
C SER A 76 1.75 -9.73 -5.06
N VAL A 77 1.22 -9.65 -6.29
CA VAL A 77 1.78 -8.80 -7.36
C VAL A 77 1.66 -7.32 -6.99
N LEU A 78 0.53 -6.88 -6.43
CA LEU A 78 0.38 -5.50 -5.95
C LEU A 78 1.39 -5.15 -4.85
N LYS A 79 1.59 -6.03 -3.85
CA LYS A 79 2.60 -5.81 -2.81
C LYS A 79 4.02 -5.77 -3.40
N GLN A 80 4.32 -6.64 -4.36
CA GLN A 80 5.63 -6.67 -5.02
C GLN A 80 5.85 -5.40 -5.83
N TYR A 81 4.82 -4.90 -6.54
CA TYR A 81 4.89 -3.63 -7.24
C TYR A 81 5.35 -2.49 -6.32
N PHE A 82 4.73 -2.33 -5.15
CA PHE A 82 5.12 -1.28 -4.20
C PHE A 82 6.54 -1.47 -3.65
N ARG A 83 6.96 -2.70 -3.38
CA ARG A 83 8.31 -2.99 -2.88
C ARG A 83 9.42 -2.77 -3.89
N GLU A 84 9.10 -2.88 -5.19
CA GLU A 84 10.06 -2.67 -6.27
C GLU A 84 10.12 -1.21 -6.76
N LEU A 85 9.34 -0.30 -6.17
CA LEU A 85 9.47 1.13 -6.48
C LEU A 85 10.85 1.63 -6.07
N PRO A 86 11.57 2.37 -6.94
CA PRO A 86 12.87 2.96 -6.59
C PRO A 86 12.80 3.91 -5.40
N VAL A 87 11.70 4.64 -5.29
CA VAL A 87 11.33 5.43 -4.12
C VAL A 87 9.99 4.92 -3.63
N ALA A 88 9.91 4.53 -2.36
CA ALA A 88 8.69 3.99 -1.75
C ALA A 88 7.53 4.99 -1.81
N VAL A 89 6.29 4.51 -1.65
CA VAL A 89 5.09 5.37 -1.63
C VAL A 89 5.20 6.46 -0.56
N ILE A 90 5.73 6.12 0.62
CA ILE A 90 6.16 7.09 1.62
C ILE A 90 7.68 7.22 1.50
N PRO A 91 8.20 8.33 0.90
CA PRO A 91 9.62 8.54 0.68
C PRO A 91 10.44 8.63 1.98
N PRO A 92 11.77 8.42 1.95
CA PRO A 92 12.63 8.43 3.13
C PRO A 92 12.52 9.69 3.99
N ASP A 93 12.44 10.88 3.37
CA ASP A 93 12.32 12.15 4.11
C ASP A 93 10.99 12.24 4.87
N ALA A 94 9.89 11.83 4.24
CA ALA A 94 8.59 11.77 4.88
C ALA A 94 8.56 10.70 5.99
N TYR A 95 9.18 9.55 5.76
CA TYR A 95 9.33 8.50 6.77
C TYR A 95 10.07 9.00 8.01
N SER A 96 11.20 9.70 7.84
CA SER A 96 11.96 10.27 8.96
C SER A 96 11.10 11.23 9.79
N LYS A 97 10.40 12.15 9.11
CA LYS A 97 9.52 13.13 9.76
C LYS A 97 8.34 12.48 10.48
N LEU A 98 7.69 11.49 9.84
CA LEU A 98 6.60 10.73 10.47
C LEU A 98 7.08 9.94 11.68
N THR A 99 8.30 9.39 11.63
CA THR A 99 8.93 8.70 12.76
C THR A 99 9.10 9.64 13.95
N GLU A 100 9.64 10.83 13.74
CA GLU A 100 9.78 11.86 14.80
C GLU A 100 8.43 12.21 15.41
N LEU A 101 7.41 12.47 14.58
CA LEU A 101 6.06 12.83 15.05
C LEU A 101 5.39 11.73 15.88
N ILE A 102 5.62 10.46 15.51
CA ILE A 102 4.99 9.30 16.17
C ILE A 102 5.74 8.87 17.44
N THR A 103 7.04 9.16 17.53
CA THR A 103 7.86 8.79 18.68
C THR A 103 7.98 9.88 19.73
N ALA A 104 7.69 11.15 19.41
CA ALA A 104 7.87 12.29 20.29
C ALA A 104 7.00 12.25 21.55
N ASP A 105 5.74 11.85 21.45
CA ASP A 105 4.88 11.60 22.61
C ASP A 105 3.70 10.69 22.24
N GLU A 106 3.59 9.53 22.89
CA GLU A 106 2.48 8.59 22.65
C GLU A 106 1.11 9.12 23.14
N LYS A 107 1.12 10.11 24.04
CA LYS A 107 -0.11 10.66 24.65
C LYS A 107 -0.70 11.83 23.88
N ASP A 108 0.12 12.52 23.07
CA ASP A 108 -0.28 13.71 22.31
C ASP A 108 0.04 13.59 20.82
N LEU A 109 -0.36 12.46 20.21
CA LEU A 109 -0.17 12.25 18.78
C LEU A 109 -0.89 13.33 17.97
N ASN A 110 -0.12 14.23 17.35
CA ASN A 110 -0.68 15.34 16.58
C ASN A 110 -1.00 14.91 15.14
N ILE A 111 -2.24 14.48 14.91
CA ILE A 111 -2.71 14.04 13.58
C ILE A 111 -2.63 15.15 12.53
N LEU A 112 -2.78 16.42 12.93
CA LEU A 112 -2.69 17.54 11.99
C LEU A 112 -1.27 17.75 11.47
N GLU A 113 -0.23 17.51 12.28
CA GLU A 113 1.16 17.56 11.81
C GLU A 113 1.49 16.36 10.91
N ILE A 114 0.95 15.17 11.22
CA ILE A 114 1.05 14.00 10.33
C ILE A 114 0.38 14.32 8.99
N LYS A 115 -0.83 14.90 9.01
CA LYS A 115 -1.52 15.34 7.80
C LYS A 115 -0.66 16.32 6.99
N LYS A 116 -0.09 17.36 7.60
CA LYS A 116 0.79 18.33 6.91
C LYS A 116 1.99 17.64 6.25
N CYS A 117 2.59 16.67 6.93
CA CYS A 117 3.68 15.89 6.36
C CYS A 117 3.22 15.12 5.12
N ILE A 118 2.05 14.47 5.17
CA ILE A 118 1.48 13.73 4.04
C ILE A 118 1.05 14.65 2.92
N ASP A 119 0.44 15.81 3.23
CA ASP A 119 0.05 16.84 2.23
C ASP A 119 1.26 17.41 1.48
N SER A 120 2.47 17.32 2.04
CA SER A 120 3.69 17.77 1.39
C SER A 120 4.30 16.77 0.40
N LEU A 121 3.73 15.57 0.29
CA LEU A 121 4.17 14.57 -0.68
C LEU A 121 3.94 15.06 -2.11
N GLU A 122 4.78 14.59 -3.04
CA GLU A 122 4.51 14.75 -4.47
C GLU A 122 3.13 14.16 -4.81
N ILE A 123 2.41 14.77 -5.74
CA ILE A 123 1.02 14.46 -6.04
C ILE A 123 0.75 12.98 -6.33
N SER A 124 1.67 12.31 -7.02
CA SER A 124 1.58 10.87 -7.32
C SER A 124 1.72 9.99 -6.08
N HIS A 125 2.62 10.36 -5.16
CA HIS A 125 2.80 9.69 -3.87
C HIS A 125 1.58 9.91 -2.96
N TYR A 126 1.10 11.15 -2.88
CA TYR A 126 -0.09 11.52 -2.11
C TYR A 126 -1.32 10.76 -2.60
N ASN A 127 -1.62 10.84 -3.91
CA ASN A 127 -2.82 10.21 -4.48
C ASN A 127 -2.76 8.68 -4.39
N THR A 128 -1.59 8.08 -4.62
CA THR A 128 -1.41 6.63 -4.47
C THR A 128 -1.59 6.20 -3.01
N LEU A 129 -1.02 6.95 -2.06
CA LEU A 129 -1.20 6.68 -0.62
C LEU A 129 -2.66 6.84 -0.20
N LYS A 130 -3.35 7.93 -0.61
CA LYS A 130 -4.79 8.16 -0.38
C LYS A 130 -5.61 6.99 -0.91
N TYR A 131 -5.34 6.59 -2.16
CA TYR A 131 -6.08 5.53 -2.85
C TYR A 131 -5.94 4.17 -2.14
N ILE A 132 -4.71 3.75 -1.86
CA ILE A 132 -4.48 2.47 -1.18
C ILE A 132 -5.00 2.49 0.27
N THR A 133 -4.91 3.61 0.98
CA THR A 133 -5.48 3.78 2.32
C THR A 133 -6.99 3.56 2.30
N ARG A 134 -7.73 4.21 1.39
CA ARG A 134 -9.18 4.02 1.25
C ARG A 134 -9.56 2.58 0.94
N HIS A 135 -8.80 1.94 0.05
CA HIS A 135 -8.97 0.52 -0.25
C HIS A 135 -8.76 -0.38 1.00
N LEU A 136 -7.68 -0.16 1.76
CA LEU A 136 -7.39 -0.97 2.94
C LEU A 136 -8.42 -0.81 4.05
N ILE A 137 -9.02 0.37 4.19
CA ILE A 137 -10.14 0.58 5.11
C ILE A 137 -11.33 -0.27 4.70
N LYS A 138 -11.74 -0.26 3.43
CA LYS A 138 -12.81 -1.14 2.92
C LYS A 138 -12.51 -2.62 3.23
N VAL A 139 -11.28 -3.07 3.00
CA VAL A 139 -10.85 -4.44 3.35
C VAL A 139 -11.04 -4.71 4.85
N SER A 140 -10.70 -3.76 5.71
CA SER A 140 -10.82 -3.90 7.17
C SER A 140 -12.27 -4.00 7.66
N GLU A 141 -13.23 -3.43 6.94
CA GLU A 141 -14.66 -3.53 7.24
C GLU A 141 -15.17 -4.99 7.20
N TYR A 142 -14.51 -5.83 6.41
CA TYR A 142 -14.80 -7.26 6.31
C TYR A 142 -13.97 -8.12 7.30
N SER A 143 -13.35 -7.50 8.30
CA SER A 143 -12.40 -8.19 9.21
C SER A 143 -13.03 -9.32 10.03
N SER A 144 -14.34 -9.33 10.23
CA SER A 144 -15.06 -10.45 10.86
C SER A 144 -15.01 -11.74 10.04
N VAL A 145 -14.79 -11.66 8.72
CA VAL A 145 -14.73 -12.79 7.79
C VAL A 145 -13.30 -13.01 7.31
N ASN A 146 -12.66 -11.96 6.77
CA ASN A 146 -11.32 -12.09 6.19
C ASN A 146 -10.19 -12.08 7.23
N LEU A 147 -10.45 -11.79 8.51
CA LEU A 147 -9.50 -11.73 9.62
C LEU A 147 -8.40 -10.67 9.44
N MET A 148 -8.63 -9.65 8.59
CA MET A 148 -7.67 -8.59 8.28
C MET A 148 -8.18 -7.24 8.79
N ASN A 149 -8.05 -7.03 10.10
CA ASN A 149 -8.29 -5.72 10.73
C ASN A 149 -7.15 -4.73 10.40
N ILE A 150 -7.31 -3.46 10.78
CA ILE A 150 -6.32 -2.38 10.54
C ILE A 150 -4.92 -2.79 11.01
N LYS A 151 -4.79 -3.40 12.19
CA LYS A 151 -3.47 -3.81 12.72
C LYS A 151 -2.81 -4.87 11.84
N ASN A 152 -3.56 -5.88 11.40
CA ASN A 152 -3.06 -6.93 10.52
C ASN A 152 -2.66 -6.37 9.14
N LEU A 153 -3.44 -5.45 8.59
CA LEU A 153 -3.12 -4.76 7.35
C LEU A 153 -1.87 -3.88 7.50
N ALA A 154 -1.73 -3.17 8.61
CA ALA A 154 -0.55 -2.35 8.90
C ALA A 154 0.74 -3.18 8.99
N VAL A 155 0.68 -4.39 9.57
CA VAL A 155 1.84 -5.32 9.58
C VAL A 155 2.29 -5.68 8.16
N VAL A 156 1.35 -5.91 7.25
CA VAL A 156 1.65 -6.25 5.84
C VAL A 156 2.12 -5.03 5.06
N PHE A 157 1.45 -3.88 5.22
CA PHE A 157 1.67 -2.69 4.39
C PHE A 157 2.70 -1.72 4.94
N GLY A 158 3.06 -1.78 6.23
CA GLY A 158 4.15 -0.98 6.80
C GLY A 158 5.45 -1.09 6.00
N PRO A 159 6.07 -2.27 5.93
CA PRO A 159 7.28 -2.45 5.12
C PRO A 159 7.03 -2.35 3.61
N THR A 160 5.79 -2.51 3.15
CA THR A 160 5.44 -2.48 1.72
C THR A 160 5.38 -1.05 1.17
N LEU A 161 4.79 -0.11 1.93
CA LEU A 161 4.58 1.28 1.48
C LEU A 161 5.70 2.23 1.89
N ILE A 162 6.51 1.85 2.91
CA ILE A 162 7.64 2.66 3.40
C ILE A 162 8.98 2.13 2.85
N GLY A 163 8.97 0.94 2.27
CA GLY A 163 10.16 0.27 1.74
C GLY A 163 11.03 -0.39 2.82
N SER A 164 11.96 -1.23 2.37
CA SER A 164 13.04 -1.75 3.18
C SER A 164 14.23 -0.80 3.08
N ASN A 165 14.77 -0.33 4.21
CA ASN A 165 16.02 0.40 4.19
C ASN A 165 17.16 -0.60 3.91
N GLU A 166 17.46 -0.87 2.63
CA GLU A 166 18.59 -1.73 2.24
C GLU A 166 19.97 -1.11 2.53
N ILE A 167 20.02 0.10 3.11
CA ILE A 167 21.28 0.81 3.39
C ILE A 167 21.95 0.34 4.70
N CYS A 168 21.25 -0.39 5.57
CA CYS A 168 21.83 -1.01 6.78
C CYS A 168 21.40 -2.45 6.92
N PRO A 169 22.34 -3.43 6.80
CA PRO A 169 22.03 -4.86 7.01
C PRO A 169 21.74 -5.24 8.45
N GLU A 170 21.95 -4.36 9.40
CA GLU A 170 21.45 -4.52 10.77
C GLU A 170 19.95 -4.20 10.77
N VAL A 171 19.15 -5.22 10.44
CA VAL A 171 17.69 -5.15 10.51
C VAL A 171 17.29 -4.88 11.95
N ASP A 172 17.15 -3.61 12.26
CA ASP A 172 16.58 -3.20 13.52
C ASP A 172 15.08 -3.55 13.52
N PHE A 173 14.71 -4.55 14.32
CA PHE A 173 13.30 -4.90 14.57
C PHE A 173 12.49 -3.69 15.02
N SER A 174 13.13 -2.66 15.61
CA SER A 174 12.51 -1.41 15.98
C SER A 174 11.99 -0.64 14.75
N SER A 175 12.70 -0.65 13.63
CA SER A 175 12.31 0.06 12.42
C SER A 175 11.03 -0.51 11.79
N THR A 176 10.86 -1.84 11.83
CA THR A 176 9.63 -2.49 11.34
C THR A 176 8.43 -2.12 12.21
N GLY A 177 8.59 -2.07 13.54
CA GLY A 177 7.54 -1.66 14.47
C GLY A 177 7.05 -0.22 14.21
N ILE A 178 7.97 0.70 13.93
CA ILE A 178 7.64 2.09 13.60
C ILE A 178 6.88 2.18 12.27
N LYS A 179 7.30 1.45 11.23
CA LYS A 179 6.58 1.40 9.94
C LYS A 179 5.14 0.90 10.11
N VAL A 180 4.95 -0.14 10.91
CA VAL A 180 3.62 -0.66 11.25
C VAL A 180 2.79 0.39 11.98
N LYS A 181 3.39 1.10 12.96
CA LYS A 181 2.71 2.15 13.74
C LYS A 181 2.30 3.32 12.84
N ILE A 182 3.17 3.77 11.93
CA ILE A 182 2.85 4.81 10.94
C ILE A 182 1.63 4.43 10.11
N ILE A 183 1.62 3.24 9.51
CA ILE A 183 0.49 2.80 8.67
C ILE A 183 -0.78 2.60 9.51
N SER A 184 -0.70 2.07 10.75
CA SER A 184 -1.86 1.99 11.64
C SER A 184 -2.48 3.38 11.89
N VAL A 185 -1.65 4.37 12.23
CA VAL A 185 -2.11 5.75 12.49
C VAL A 185 -2.75 6.36 11.25
N ILE A 186 -2.17 6.15 10.06
CA ILE A 186 -2.75 6.64 8.80
C ILE A 186 -4.11 6.00 8.54
N LEU A 187 -4.25 4.69 8.71
CA LEU A 187 -5.50 3.97 8.50
C LEU A 187 -6.58 4.37 9.51
N GLU A 188 -6.22 4.51 10.79
CA GLU A 188 -7.14 4.88 11.87
C GLU A 188 -7.64 6.33 11.78
N ASN A 189 -6.87 7.21 11.12
CA ASN A 189 -7.18 8.64 11.00
C ASN A 189 -7.37 9.10 9.55
N ALA A 190 -7.75 8.18 8.68
CA ALA A 190 -7.79 8.42 7.24
C ALA A 190 -8.73 9.57 6.83
N ASP A 191 -9.87 9.74 7.50
CA ASP A 191 -10.83 10.81 7.17
C ASP A 191 -10.28 12.19 7.53
N THR A 192 -9.43 12.29 8.57
CA THR A 192 -8.74 13.52 8.91
C THR A 192 -7.58 13.81 7.98
N ILE A 193 -6.80 12.78 7.64
CA ILE A 193 -5.59 12.90 6.81
C ILE A 193 -5.96 13.12 5.34
N PHE A 194 -6.94 12.39 4.84
CA PHE A 194 -7.43 12.44 3.46
C PHE A 194 -8.92 12.80 3.44
N PRO A 195 -9.28 14.05 3.76
CA PRO A 195 -10.68 14.47 3.67
C PRO A 195 -11.21 14.27 2.25
N ASP A 196 -12.50 13.98 2.12
CA ASP A 196 -13.16 13.94 0.83
C ASP A 196 -13.13 15.34 0.21
N ASP A 197 -12.86 15.42 -1.09
CA ASP A 197 -12.91 16.66 -1.83
C ASP A 197 -14.36 17.18 -1.78
N LYS A 198 -14.53 18.42 -1.26
CA LYS A 198 -15.83 19.07 -1.14
C LYS A 198 -16.31 19.55 -2.51
#